data_ca6f2c59eccf8d905fc603d7b08c6a09
#
_entry.id   ca6f2c59eccf8d905fc603d7b08c6a09
#
_cell.length_a   1.000
_cell.length_b   1.000
_cell.length_c   1.000
_cell.angle_alpha   90.00
_cell.angle_beta   90.00
_cell.angle_gamma   90.00
#
_symmetry.space_group_name_H-M   'P 1'
#
loop_
_entity.id
_entity.type
_entity.pdbx_description
1 polymer ?
#
loop_
_entity_poly.entity_id
_entity_poly.type
_entity_poly.pdbx_seq_one_letter_code
_entity_poly.pdbx_strand_id
1 'polypeptide(L)'
;MGKLTIEDVIYALETPYPDFEIKPGKTALVLIDIQKIASPEPFVKAAIKKGFPEKEVREAVADYEKRFWSAVENSAKILRVCRQKGIDAVHIHLEAPTKNPLHTAKVNRKIGLLVPPVSAEDNV
;
A
#
# COMPACT_ATOMS: atom_id res chain seq x y z
N MET A 1 -14.46 20.08 28.75
CA MET A 1 -14.23 18.70 28.26
C MET A 1 -13.77 18.80 26.81
N GLY A 2 -12.58 18.28 26.49
CA GLY A 2 -12.10 18.18 25.12
C GLY A 2 -12.99 17.25 24.29
N LYS A 3 -12.98 17.42 22.96
CA LYS A 3 -13.70 16.53 22.02
C LYS A 3 -13.03 15.15 22.08
N LEU A 4 -13.84 14.10 22.27
CA LEU A 4 -13.34 12.71 22.27
C LEU A 4 -12.65 12.40 20.94
N THR A 5 -11.45 11.82 20.97
CA THR A 5 -10.70 11.41 19.78
C THR A 5 -10.89 9.91 19.52
N ILE A 6 -10.51 9.46 18.32
CA ILE A 6 -10.55 8.03 18.00
C ILE A 6 -9.55 7.24 18.85
N GLU A 7 -8.44 7.86 19.21
CA GLU A 7 -7.43 7.30 20.12
C GLU A 7 -8.03 7.04 21.50
N ASP A 8 -8.79 8.01 22.04
CA ASP A 8 -9.46 7.84 23.35
C ASP A 8 -10.42 6.64 23.32
N VAL A 9 -11.12 6.43 22.21
CA VAL A 9 -12.05 5.29 22.02
C VAL A 9 -11.28 3.97 21.94
N ILE A 10 -10.17 3.94 21.21
CA ILE A 10 -9.34 2.74 21.07
C ILE A 10 -8.70 2.36 22.41
N TYR A 11 -8.17 3.33 23.16
CA TYR A 11 -7.59 3.09 24.48
C TYR A 11 -8.64 2.63 25.51
N ALA A 12 -9.91 3.05 25.36
CA ALA A 12 -10.99 2.59 26.22
C ALA A 12 -11.34 1.10 26.05
N LEU A 13 -10.86 0.44 24.98
CA LEU A 13 -11.05 -0.99 24.76
C LEU A 13 -10.19 -1.88 25.68
N GLU A 14 -9.40 -1.29 26.60
CA GLU A 14 -8.52 -2.03 27.53
C GLU A 14 -7.65 -3.10 26.85
N THR A 15 -7.36 -2.94 25.56
CA THR A 15 -6.48 -3.85 24.85
C THR A 15 -5.06 -3.60 25.38
N PRO A 16 -4.40 -4.58 26.02
CA PRO A 16 -3.05 -4.39 26.49
C PRO A 16 -2.12 -4.28 25.26
N TYR A 17 -1.84 -3.04 24.86
CA TYR A 17 -0.76 -2.80 23.90
C TYR A 17 0.55 -3.04 24.65
N PRO A 18 1.36 -4.03 24.25
CA PRO A 18 2.64 -4.23 24.91
C PRO A 18 3.51 -3.00 24.68
N ASP A 19 4.02 -2.42 25.74
CA ASP A 19 5.12 -1.48 25.65
C ASP A 19 6.33 -2.19 25.04
N PHE A 20 6.78 -1.74 23.89
CA PHE A 20 7.99 -2.25 23.29
C PHE A 20 8.90 -1.11 22.85
N GLU A 21 10.17 -1.32 23.03
CA GLU A 21 11.19 -0.39 22.61
C GLU A 21 11.66 -0.71 21.20
N ILE A 22 11.65 0.29 20.33
CA ILE A 22 12.21 0.15 18.97
C ILE A 22 13.73 0.20 19.08
N LYS A 23 14.38 -0.94 18.83
CA LYS A 23 15.83 -1.08 18.87
C LYS A 23 16.41 -1.32 17.49
N PRO A 24 17.34 -0.46 17.00
CA PRO A 24 18.10 -0.75 15.79
C PRO A 24 18.75 -2.14 15.88
N GLY A 25 18.77 -2.88 14.77
CA GLY A 25 19.27 -4.26 14.72
C GLY A 25 18.37 -5.34 15.34
N LYS A 26 17.22 -4.95 15.94
CA LYS A 26 16.18 -5.87 16.44
C LYS A 26 14.80 -5.55 15.92
N THR A 27 14.68 -4.49 15.15
CA THR A 27 13.43 -4.00 14.56
C THR A 27 13.63 -3.80 13.08
N ALA A 28 12.64 -4.15 12.27
CA ALA A 28 12.60 -3.84 10.86
C ALA A 28 11.29 -3.13 10.51
N LEU A 29 11.35 -2.17 9.59
CA LEU A 29 10.19 -1.60 8.94
C LEU A 29 9.77 -2.53 7.79
N VAL A 30 8.53 -2.97 7.78
CA VAL A 30 7.98 -3.77 6.68
C VAL A 30 6.97 -2.93 5.93
N LEU A 31 7.22 -2.68 4.64
CA LEU A 31 6.33 -1.99 3.71
C LEU A 31 5.67 -3.04 2.81
N ILE A 32 4.35 -3.16 2.91
CA ILE A 32 3.59 -4.21 2.22
C ILE A 32 2.72 -3.57 1.14
N ASP A 33 2.84 -4.07 -0.10
CA ASP A 33 2.01 -3.71 -1.26
C ASP A 33 1.99 -2.20 -1.61
N ILE A 34 3.03 -1.45 -1.24
CA ILE A 34 3.21 -0.07 -1.70
C ILE A 34 3.77 -0.11 -3.11
N GLN A 35 2.88 -0.30 -4.09
CA GLN A 35 3.22 -0.54 -5.49
C GLN A 35 2.39 0.32 -6.44
N LYS A 36 2.94 0.65 -7.62
CA LYS A 36 2.22 1.40 -8.67
C LYS A 36 0.96 0.69 -9.15
N ILE A 37 0.94 -0.64 -9.14
CA ILE A 37 -0.25 -1.43 -9.51
C ILE A 37 -1.44 -1.17 -8.58
N ALA A 38 -1.20 -0.80 -7.33
CA ALA A 38 -2.23 -0.43 -6.37
C ALA A 38 -2.65 1.05 -6.48
N SER A 39 -1.99 1.86 -7.34
CA SER A 39 -2.41 3.25 -7.55
C SER A 39 -3.77 3.32 -8.28
N PRO A 40 -4.47 4.46 -8.22
CA PRO A 40 -5.78 4.62 -8.86
C PRO A 40 -5.76 4.44 -10.38
N GLU A 41 -4.69 4.83 -11.03
CA GLU A 41 -4.61 4.95 -12.50
C GLU A 41 -4.89 3.63 -13.27
N PRO A 42 -4.42 2.45 -12.86
CA PRO A 42 -4.80 1.20 -13.49
C PRO A 42 -6.31 0.92 -13.44
N PHE A 43 -6.98 1.27 -12.34
CA PHE A 43 -8.42 1.09 -12.19
C PHE A 43 -9.20 2.07 -13.07
N VAL A 44 -8.77 3.33 -13.12
CA VAL A 44 -9.34 4.35 -14.00
C VAL A 44 -9.27 3.90 -15.46
N LYS A 45 -8.08 3.50 -15.93
CA LYS A 45 -7.89 3.01 -17.31
C LYS A 45 -8.76 1.79 -17.62
N ALA A 46 -8.87 0.85 -16.70
CA ALA A 46 -9.70 -0.34 -16.88
C ALA A 46 -11.20 0.00 -16.98
N ALA A 47 -11.68 0.94 -16.19
CA ALA A 47 -13.06 1.39 -16.20
C ALA A 47 -13.39 2.14 -17.52
N ILE A 48 -12.53 3.06 -17.94
CA ILE A 48 -12.68 3.79 -19.23
C ILE A 48 -12.72 2.79 -20.39
N LYS A 49 -11.84 1.78 -20.38
CA LYS A 49 -11.83 0.73 -21.40
C LYS A 49 -13.15 -0.06 -21.47
N LYS A 50 -13.88 -0.14 -20.36
CA LYS A 50 -15.20 -0.77 -20.26
C LYS A 50 -16.35 0.18 -20.68
N GLY A 51 -16.05 1.41 -21.06
CA GLY A 51 -17.03 2.39 -21.55
C GLY A 51 -17.59 3.34 -20.50
N PHE A 52 -17.03 3.34 -19.25
CA PHE A 52 -17.46 4.33 -18.25
C PHE A 52 -16.88 5.71 -18.57
N PRO A 53 -17.65 6.79 -18.36
CA PRO A 53 -17.18 8.16 -18.59
C PRO A 53 -16.02 8.50 -17.64
N GLU A 54 -14.91 9.01 -18.19
CA GLU A 54 -13.70 9.29 -17.41
C GLU A 54 -13.95 10.20 -16.20
N LYS A 55 -14.75 11.24 -16.38
CA LYS A 55 -15.07 12.19 -15.31
C LYS A 55 -15.71 11.48 -14.11
N GLU A 56 -16.72 10.66 -14.34
CA GLU A 56 -17.41 9.91 -13.30
C GLU A 56 -16.50 8.90 -12.60
N VAL A 57 -15.64 8.24 -13.38
CA VAL A 57 -14.66 7.30 -12.82
C VAL A 57 -13.67 8.02 -11.91
N ARG A 58 -13.14 9.18 -12.33
CA ARG A 58 -12.20 9.95 -11.51
C ARG A 58 -12.83 10.49 -10.25
N GLU A 59 -14.08 10.95 -10.34
CA GLU A 59 -14.85 11.38 -9.15
C GLU A 59 -15.03 10.21 -8.17
N ALA A 60 -15.38 9.03 -8.67
CA ALA A 60 -15.59 7.83 -7.85
C ALA A 60 -14.31 7.36 -7.12
N VAL A 61 -13.13 7.53 -7.73
CA VAL A 61 -11.86 7.08 -7.12
C VAL A 61 -11.12 8.18 -6.33
N ALA A 62 -11.62 9.41 -6.31
CA ALA A 62 -10.91 10.57 -5.77
C ALA A 62 -10.50 10.40 -4.29
N ASP A 63 -11.37 9.85 -3.45
CA ASP A 63 -11.06 9.60 -2.05
C ASP A 63 -10.01 8.48 -1.88
N TYR A 64 -10.11 7.42 -2.69
CA TYR A 64 -9.08 6.37 -2.72
C TYR A 64 -7.72 6.94 -3.16
N GLU A 65 -7.69 7.76 -4.20
CA GLU A 65 -6.48 8.41 -4.70
C GLU A 65 -5.80 9.25 -3.62
N LYS A 66 -6.58 10.09 -2.93
CA LYS A 66 -6.08 10.90 -1.82
C LYS A 66 -5.46 10.05 -0.71
N ARG A 67 -6.14 8.98 -0.30
CA ARG A 67 -5.64 8.06 0.75
C ARG A 67 -4.39 7.31 0.30
N PHE A 68 -4.37 6.84 -0.94
CA PHE A 68 -3.24 6.12 -1.51
C PHE A 68 -1.98 6.99 -1.47
N TRP A 69 -2.04 8.20 -2.02
CA TRP A 69 -0.87 9.08 -2.04
C TRP A 69 -0.45 9.55 -0.65
N SER A 70 -1.41 9.77 0.25
CA SER A 70 -1.09 10.04 1.66
C SER A 70 -0.35 8.87 2.33
N ALA A 71 -0.77 7.64 2.05
CA ALA A 71 -0.07 6.45 2.56
C ALA A 71 1.35 6.34 2.00
N VAL A 72 1.55 6.59 0.70
CA VAL A 72 2.87 6.60 0.05
C VAL A 72 3.79 7.65 0.70
N GLU A 73 3.30 8.89 0.86
CA GLU A 73 4.08 9.96 1.50
C GLU A 73 4.47 9.63 2.94
N ASN A 74 3.53 9.11 3.73
CA ASN A 74 3.80 8.73 5.12
C ASN A 74 4.77 7.55 5.20
N SER A 75 4.64 6.57 4.32
CA SER A 75 5.58 5.46 4.20
C SER A 75 6.99 5.95 3.88
N ALA A 76 7.12 6.89 2.95
CA ALA A 76 8.40 7.49 2.60
C ALA A 76 9.03 8.28 3.77
N LYS A 77 8.21 8.98 4.57
CA LYS A 77 8.68 9.69 5.77
C LYS A 77 9.22 8.70 6.82
N ILE A 78 8.45 7.65 7.12
CA ILE A 78 8.85 6.61 8.08
C ILE A 78 10.11 5.90 7.60
N LEU A 79 10.17 5.49 6.34
CA LEU A 79 11.34 4.84 5.74
C LEU A 79 12.62 5.68 5.89
N ARG A 80 12.49 6.99 5.66
CA ARG A 80 13.63 7.92 5.82
C ARG A 80 14.13 7.96 7.26
N VAL A 81 13.23 8.05 8.22
CA VAL A 81 13.58 8.03 9.65
C VAL A 81 14.22 6.69 10.04
N CYS A 82 13.66 5.57 9.59
CA CYS A 82 14.20 4.24 9.86
C CYS A 82 15.63 4.11 9.34
N ARG A 83 15.89 4.53 8.11
CA ARG A 83 17.24 4.52 7.52
C ARG A 83 18.23 5.38 8.30
N GLN A 84 17.81 6.58 8.74
CA GLN A 84 18.65 7.44 9.58
C GLN A 84 18.97 6.84 10.95
N LYS A 85 18.11 5.98 11.46
CA LYS A 85 18.27 5.30 12.75
C LYS A 85 18.90 3.91 12.64
N GLY A 86 19.33 3.48 11.45
CA GLY A 86 19.90 2.15 11.24
C GLY A 86 18.90 1.01 11.44
N ILE A 87 17.61 1.28 11.18
CA ILE A 87 16.55 0.27 11.19
C ILE A 87 16.39 -0.26 9.77
N ASP A 88 16.48 -1.57 9.62
CA ASP A 88 16.31 -2.23 8.33
C ASP A 88 14.90 -2.02 7.76
N ALA A 89 14.81 -1.94 6.44
CA ALA A 89 13.54 -1.85 5.75
C ALA A 89 13.36 -3.03 4.79
N VAL A 90 12.21 -3.67 4.87
CA VAL A 90 11.81 -4.78 4.02
C VAL A 90 10.62 -4.37 3.18
N HIS A 91 10.72 -4.49 1.87
CA HIS A 91 9.63 -4.28 0.94
C HIS A 91 9.02 -5.62 0.54
N ILE A 92 7.72 -5.78 0.77
CA ILE A 92 6.95 -6.93 0.32
C ILE A 92 6.02 -6.45 -0.78
N HIS A 93 6.06 -7.10 -1.93
CA HIS A 93 5.24 -6.76 -3.07
C HIS A 93 4.72 -8.02 -3.78
N LEU A 94 3.62 -7.83 -4.48
CA LEU A 94 3.05 -8.86 -5.34
C LEU A 94 3.68 -8.76 -6.72
N GLU A 95 4.33 -9.83 -7.18
CA GLU A 95 4.88 -9.92 -8.53
C GLU A 95 4.65 -11.29 -9.16
N ALA A 96 4.72 -11.35 -10.49
CA ALA A 96 4.86 -12.61 -11.20
C ALA A 96 6.35 -12.92 -11.38
N PRO A 97 6.78 -14.18 -11.20
CA PRO A 97 8.20 -14.57 -11.31
C PRO A 97 8.77 -14.36 -12.72
N THR A 98 7.93 -14.24 -13.72
CA THR A 98 8.32 -13.97 -15.12
C THR A 98 7.23 -13.21 -15.86
N LYS A 99 7.55 -12.73 -17.08
CA LYS A 99 6.58 -12.13 -18.01
C LYS A 99 5.56 -13.12 -18.57
N ASN A 100 5.71 -14.42 -18.33
CA ASN A 100 4.76 -15.43 -18.81
C ASN A 100 3.49 -15.41 -17.94
N PRO A 101 2.30 -15.10 -18.49
CA PRO A 101 1.05 -15.05 -17.73
C PRO A 101 0.71 -16.38 -17.04
N LEU A 102 1.23 -17.50 -17.52
CA LEU A 102 1.01 -18.81 -16.93
C LEU A 102 1.66 -18.98 -15.54
N HIS A 103 2.67 -18.15 -15.24
CA HIS A 103 3.34 -18.16 -13.95
C HIS A 103 2.61 -17.32 -12.88
N THR A 104 1.59 -16.55 -13.28
CA THR A 104 0.70 -15.90 -12.33
C THR A 104 -0.19 -16.95 -11.65
N ALA A 105 -0.46 -16.79 -10.37
CA ALA A 105 -1.32 -17.69 -9.63
C ALA A 105 -2.67 -17.93 -10.34
N LYS A 106 -3.15 -19.17 -10.36
CA LYS A 106 -4.36 -19.56 -11.11
C LYS A 106 -5.59 -18.73 -10.73
N VAL A 107 -5.71 -18.36 -9.46
CA VAL A 107 -6.80 -17.50 -8.98
C VAL A 107 -6.71 -16.09 -9.60
N ASN A 108 -5.53 -15.51 -9.65
CA ASN A 108 -5.32 -14.19 -10.22
C ASN A 108 -5.62 -14.17 -11.73
N ARG A 109 -5.22 -15.23 -12.46
CA ARG A 109 -5.58 -15.39 -13.88
C ARG A 109 -7.08 -15.45 -14.11
N LYS A 110 -7.82 -16.17 -13.23
CA LYS A 110 -9.28 -16.30 -13.33
C LYS A 110 -10.02 -14.97 -13.18
N ILE A 111 -9.50 -14.07 -12.35
CA ILE A 111 -10.08 -12.72 -12.13
C ILE A 111 -9.47 -11.67 -13.08
N GLY A 112 -8.60 -12.10 -14.01
CA GLY A 112 -7.95 -11.19 -14.96
C GLY A 112 -6.83 -10.33 -14.37
N LEU A 113 -6.38 -10.63 -13.14
CA LEU A 113 -5.25 -9.94 -12.51
C LEU A 113 -3.95 -10.55 -13.00
N LEU A 114 -3.38 -9.97 -14.05
CA LEU A 114 -2.05 -10.30 -14.54
C LEU A 114 -1.06 -9.34 -13.90
N VAL A 115 -0.33 -9.82 -12.90
CA VAL A 115 0.70 -9.02 -12.23
C VAL A 115 2.00 -9.16 -13.01
N PRO A 116 2.54 -8.08 -13.58
CA PRO A 116 3.82 -8.14 -14.26
C PRO A 116 4.97 -8.36 -13.28
N PRO A 117 6.14 -8.82 -13.74
CA PRO A 117 7.36 -8.76 -12.94
C PRO A 117 7.62 -7.32 -12.54
N VAL A 118 7.98 -7.10 -11.28
CA VAL A 118 8.30 -5.77 -10.78
C VAL A 118 9.69 -5.36 -11.25
N SER A 119 9.81 -4.19 -11.84
CA SER A 119 11.10 -3.55 -12.07
C SER A 119 11.51 -2.73 -10.84
N ALA A 120 12.79 -2.40 -10.71
CA ALA A 120 13.27 -1.54 -9.65
C ALA A 120 12.57 -0.15 -9.63
N GLU A 121 12.01 0.27 -10.78
CA GLU A 121 11.29 1.53 -10.96
C GLU A 121 9.83 1.46 -10.47
N ASP A 122 9.30 0.27 -10.21
CA ASP A 122 7.91 0.07 -9.77
C ASP A 122 7.72 0.16 -8.26
N ASN A 123 8.82 0.19 -7.51
CA ASN A 123 8.81 0.45 -6.07
C ASN A 123 8.69 1.96 -5.84
N VAL A 124 7.64 2.34 -5.14
CA VAL A 124 7.36 3.74 -4.78
C VAL A 124 8.14 4.14 -3.53
#